data_3b7c5b0112943cbd074c6ee1eb9012b0
#
_entry.id   3b7c5b0112943cbd074c6ee1eb9012b0
#
_cell.length_a   1.000
_cell.length_b   1.000
_cell.length_c   1.000
_cell.angle_alpha   90.00
_cell.angle_beta   90.00
_cell.angle_gamma   90.00
#
_symmetry.space_group_name_H-M   'P 1'
#
loop_
_entity.id
_entity.type
_entity.pdbx_description
1 polymer ?
#
loop_
_entity_poly.entity_id
_entity_poly.type
_entity_poly.pdbx_seq_one_letter_code
_entity_poly.pdbx_strand_id
1 'polypeptide(L)'
;MKKAILLLSFLALGFTAAAQPRDTSYWTHQGAFGINMSQVSLSNWAAGGDASVAGDINLGYSLDYKRDKHLWQNRLELAYGLNNTETNGTRKTNDKIYLNSMYGYRIAEHWYVTAAVNFQTQFAKGYNYSVSDENFISRFMAPAYLSAGPGVTWTPKPWFTATLSPATWRGTFVMSDYLSDKGAFGVTPGKHLLSEFGGNLKLEATYEFLPNMTVYSRLELFSNYLDKPKNVDVRWDTQLTMKINKWFSASLNLNMIYDDDTKFEREDGTKVARLQFKEVLGVGFMVTF
;
A
#
# COMPACT_ATOMS: atom_id res chain seq x y z
N MET A 1 -12.35 4.03 -31.65
CA MET A 1 -10.91 3.98 -31.67
C MET A 1 -10.16 5.34 -31.79
N LYS A 2 -10.78 6.45 -32.19
CA LYS A 2 -10.11 7.76 -32.37
C LYS A 2 -10.06 8.66 -31.12
N LYS A 3 -10.73 8.31 -30.02
CA LYS A 3 -10.76 9.14 -28.78
C LYS A 3 -9.77 8.71 -27.68
N ALA A 4 -9.13 7.53 -27.80
CA ALA A 4 -8.16 7.04 -26.81
C ALA A 4 -6.72 7.55 -27.05
N ILE A 5 -6.42 8.07 -28.25
CA ILE A 5 -5.06 8.52 -28.61
C ILE A 5 -4.76 9.94 -28.10
N LEU A 6 -5.80 10.72 -27.78
CA LEU A 6 -5.62 12.13 -27.36
C LEU A 6 -5.26 12.27 -25.87
N LEU A 7 -5.40 11.26 -25.04
CA LEU A 7 -5.05 11.32 -23.60
C LEU A 7 -3.58 11.00 -23.31
N LEU A 8 -2.90 10.32 -24.24
CA LEU A 8 -1.46 10.00 -24.06
C LEU A 8 -0.51 11.16 -24.38
N SER A 9 -0.97 12.17 -25.09
CA SER A 9 -0.12 13.31 -25.51
C SER A 9 0.04 14.41 -24.46
N PHE A 10 -0.72 14.38 -23.38
CA PHE A 10 -0.65 15.42 -22.31
C PHE A 10 0.28 15.06 -21.13
N LEU A 11 0.77 13.82 -21.04
CA LEU A 11 1.65 13.39 -19.94
C LEU A 11 3.16 13.56 -20.26
N ALA A 12 3.51 14.02 -21.47
CA ALA A 12 4.90 14.20 -21.88
C ALA A 12 5.48 15.61 -21.62
N LEU A 13 4.71 16.49 -20.99
CA LEU A 13 5.12 17.87 -20.70
C LEU A 13 5.67 17.99 -19.27
N GLY A 14 7.00 17.95 -19.17
CA GLY A 14 7.68 18.80 -18.22
C GLY A 14 8.18 18.22 -16.91
N PHE A 15 8.98 17.15 -16.92
CA PHE A 15 9.98 16.98 -15.86
C PHE A 15 11.38 17.28 -16.42
N THR A 16 11.66 18.54 -16.73
CA THR A 16 13.03 19.01 -16.76
C THR A 16 13.44 19.20 -15.30
N ALA A 17 14.03 18.18 -14.70
CA ALA A 17 14.77 18.33 -13.46
C ALA A 17 15.97 19.23 -13.76
N ALA A 18 15.86 20.52 -13.47
CA ALA A 18 16.99 21.43 -13.43
C ALA A 18 17.93 20.92 -12.35
N ALA A 19 19.09 20.41 -12.74
CA ALA A 19 20.18 20.09 -11.83
C ALA A 19 20.61 21.40 -11.18
N GLN A 20 20.14 21.67 -9.96
CA GLN A 20 20.64 22.78 -9.14
C GLN A 20 22.02 22.43 -8.55
N PRO A 21 22.89 23.43 -8.33
CA PRO A 21 24.21 23.21 -7.75
C PRO A 21 24.06 22.59 -6.36
N ARG A 22 24.98 21.68 -6.02
CA ARG A 22 25.09 20.98 -4.75
C ARG A 22 25.23 21.97 -3.59
N ASP A 23 24.11 22.46 -3.12
CA ASP A 23 24.02 22.86 -1.73
C ASP A 23 23.96 21.57 -0.89
N THR A 24 24.64 21.54 0.25
CA THR A 24 24.63 20.41 1.18
C THR A 24 23.22 20.25 1.76
N SER A 25 22.28 19.80 0.93
CA SER A 25 20.93 19.55 1.34
C SER A 25 20.92 18.37 2.30
N TYR A 26 20.44 18.58 3.52
CA TYR A 26 20.18 17.50 4.48
C TYR A 26 18.99 16.64 4.08
N TRP A 27 18.35 16.96 2.98
CA TRP A 27 17.24 16.25 2.39
C TRP A 27 17.72 15.35 1.25
N THR A 28 17.27 14.11 1.28
CA THR A 28 17.40 13.16 0.18
C THR A 28 16.00 12.76 -0.28
N HIS A 29 15.83 12.62 -1.58
CA HIS A 29 14.57 12.14 -2.14
C HIS A 29 14.81 10.99 -3.10
N GLN A 30 13.84 10.11 -3.20
CA GLN A 30 13.86 9.01 -4.14
C GLN A 30 12.43 8.76 -4.61
N GLY A 31 12.23 8.66 -5.90
CA GLY A 31 10.94 8.37 -6.50
C GLY A 31 11.03 7.20 -7.48
N ALA A 32 9.92 6.50 -7.62
CA ALA A 32 9.71 5.49 -8.64
C ALA A 32 8.29 5.62 -9.18
N PHE A 33 8.14 5.71 -10.48
CA PHE A 33 6.86 5.70 -11.18
C PHE A 33 6.84 4.52 -12.13
N GLY A 34 5.78 3.71 -12.06
CA GLY A 34 5.61 2.51 -12.88
C GLY A 34 4.25 2.47 -13.56
N ILE A 35 4.23 1.96 -14.78
CA ILE A 35 3.03 1.60 -15.54
C ILE A 35 3.19 0.16 -15.99
N ASN A 36 2.32 -0.71 -15.52
CA ASN A 36 2.24 -2.10 -15.94
C ASN A 36 1.01 -2.31 -16.83
N MET A 37 1.14 -3.14 -17.84
CA MET A 37 0.04 -3.52 -18.74
C MET A 37 0.12 -5.01 -19.03
N SER A 38 -1.05 -5.62 -19.15
CA SER A 38 -1.19 -6.98 -19.69
C SER A 38 -2.38 -7.04 -20.63
N GLN A 39 -2.29 -7.87 -21.66
CA GLN A 39 -3.37 -8.08 -22.63
C GLN A 39 -3.46 -9.56 -22.99
N VAL A 40 -4.68 -10.06 -23.00
CA VAL A 40 -5.05 -11.35 -23.59
C VAL A 40 -5.95 -11.07 -24.78
N SER A 41 -5.56 -11.51 -25.97
CA SER A 41 -6.35 -11.40 -27.19
C SER A 41 -6.59 -12.79 -27.75
N LEU A 42 -7.84 -13.13 -28.00
CA LEU A 42 -8.27 -14.43 -28.51
C LEU A 42 -8.94 -14.24 -29.86
N SER A 43 -8.52 -15.02 -30.88
CA SER A 43 -9.14 -15.04 -32.19
C SER A 43 -9.28 -16.49 -32.63
N ASN A 44 -10.51 -16.95 -32.83
CA ASN A 44 -10.81 -18.34 -33.21
C ASN A 44 -10.20 -19.39 -32.26
N TRP A 45 -10.07 -19.05 -30.96
CA TRP A 45 -9.45 -19.88 -29.94
C TRP A 45 -10.48 -20.90 -29.40
N ALA A 46 -10.36 -22.18 -29.82
CA ALA A 46 -11.35 -23.21 -29.52
C ALA A 46 -11.30 -23.73 -28.04
N ALA A 47 -10.19 -23.49 -27.33
CA ALA A 47 -10.04 -23.98 -25.95
C ALA A 47 -10.74 -23.12 -24.88
N GLY A 48 -11.46 -22.06 -25.29
CA GLY A 48 -12.13 -21.13 -24.37
C GLY A 48 -11.18 -20.10 -23.76
N GLY A 49 -11.71 -19.16 -23.01
CA GLY A 49 -10.99 -18.06 -22.37
C GLY A 49 -11.77 -16.75 -22.53
N ASP A 50 -11.29 -15.68 -21.90
CA ASP A 50 -11.87 -14.34 -21.98
C ASP A 50 -10.78 -13.36 -22.42
N ALA A 51 -11.07 -12.55 -23.43
CA ALA A 51 -10.17 -11.48 -23.84
C ALA A 51 -10.13 -10.41 -22.76
N SER A 52 -8.94 -9.91 -22.42
CA SER A 52 -8.77 -8.95 -21.34
C SER A 52 -7.68 -7.93 -21.60
N VAL A 53 -7.85 -6.75 -21.02
CA VAL A 53 -6.81 -5.72 -20.94
C VAL A 53 -6.75 -5.25 -19.49
N ALA A 54 -5.58 -5.38 -18.87
CA ALA A 54 -5.33 -4.88 -17.53
C ALA A 54 -4.23 -3.80 -17.56
N GLY A 55 -4.39 -2.81 -16.70
CA GLY A 55 -3.40 -1.75 -16.49
C GLY A 55 -3.33 -1.35 -15.02
N ASP A 56 -2.12 -0.99 -14.59
CA ASP A 56 -1.85 -0.59 -13.21
C ASP A 56 -0.77 0.50 -13.21
N ILE A 57 -1.00 1.55 -12.43
CA ILE A 57 -0.10 2.68 -12.24
C ILE A 57 0.33 2.70 -10.78
N ASN A 58 1.63 2.86 -10.56
CA ASN A 58 2.23 2.92 -9.23
C ASN A 58 3.15 4.13 -9.11
N LEU A 59 3.06 4.84 -7.99
CA LEU A 59 3.99 5.89 -7.60
C LEU A 59 4.46 5.62 -6.17
N GLY A 60 5.77 5.49 -6.00
CA GLY A 60 6.44 5.52 -4.70
C GLY A 60 7.33 6.75 -4.61
N TYR A 61 7.27 7.46 -3.50
CA TYR A 61 8.13 8.61 -3.25
C TYR A 61 8.56 8.65 -1.79
N SER A 62 9.85 8.83 -1.55
CA SER A 62 10.41 9.07 -0.23
C SER A 62 11.13 10.41 -0.18
N LEU A 63 11.03 11.07 0.96
CA LEU A 63 11.68 12.33 1.27
C LEU A 63 12.24 12.25 2.69
N ASP A 64 13.55 12.15 2.80
CA ASP A 64 14.24 11.92 4.06
C ASP A 64 15.12 13.13 4.40
N TYR A 65 14.99 13.60 5.64
CA TYR A 65 15.86 14.59 6.25
C TYR A 65 16.79 13.93 7.27
N LYS A 66 18.07 14.20 7.18
CA LYS A 66 19.04 13.72 8.16
C LYS A 66 20.09 14.78 8.44
N ARG A 67 20.12 15.25 9.71
CA ARG A 67 21.11 16.20 10.18
C ARG A 67 21.42 15.94 11.65
N ASP A 68 22.69 15.81 12.01
CA ASP A 68 23.16 15.57 13.37
C ASP A 68 22.49 14.36 14.04
N LYS A 69 21.60 14.61 14.99
CA LYS A 69 20.80 13.58 15.69
C LYS A 69 19.37 13.45 15.13
N HIS A 70 18.97 14.29 14.19
CA HIS A 70 17.62 14.36 13.67
C HIS A 70 17.47 13.52 12.41
N LEU A 71 16.43 12.74 12.36
CA LEU A 71 15.98 11.95 11.22
C LEU A 71 14.49 12.22 10.99
N TRP A 72 14.09 12.54 9.75
CA TRP A 72 12.69 12.63 9.40
C TRP A 72 12.47 11.94 8.08
N GLN A 73 11.72 10.85 8.10
CA GLN A 73 11.45 10.01 6.95
C GLN A 73 9.98 10.09 6.56
N ASN A 74 9.74 10.39 5.29
CA ASN A 74 8.41 10.50 4.73
C ASN A 74 8.30 9.56 3.53
N ARG A 75 7.18 8.85 3.41
CA ARG A 75 6.91 7.94 2.32
C ARG A 75 5.48 8.11 1.82
N LEU A 76 5.33 8.25 0.52
CA LEU A 76 4.07 8.24 -0.21
C LEU A 76 4.05 7.03 -1.14
N GLU A 77 2.97 6.25 -1.10
CA GLU A 77 2.71 5.20 -2.09
C GLU A 77 1.29 5.40 -2.65
N LEU A 78 1.20 5.48 -3.97
CA LEU A 78 -0.06 5.53 -4.68
C LEU A 78 -0.11 4.37 -5.66
N ALA A 79 -1.25 3.71 -5.76
CA ALA A 79 -1.47 2.68 -6.76
C ALA A 79 -2.92 2.69 -7.24
N TYR A 80 -3.12 2.47 -8.54
CA TYR A 80 -4.45 2.30 -9.11
C TYR A 80 -4.39 1.35 -10.30
N GLY A 81 -5.26 0.35 -10.30
CA GLY A 81 -5.28 -0.67 -11.34
C GLY A 81 -6.69 -1.05 -11.74
N LEU A 82 -6.85 -1.34 -13.02
CA LEU A 82 -8.09 -1.77 -13.65
C LEU A 82 -7.83 -3.00 -14.51
N ASN A 83 -8.81 -3.87 -14.60
CA ASN A 83 -8.89 -4.96 -15.57
C ASN A 83 -10.23 -4.86 -16.29
N ASN A 84 -10.21 -4.95 -17.61
CA ASN A 84 -11.41 -5.03 -18.45
C ASN A 84 -11.43 -6.37 -19.19
N THR A 85 -12.52 -7.11 -19.04
CA THR A 85 -12.79 -8.35 -19.77
C THR A 85 -14.07 -8.22 -20.57
N GLU A 86 -14.22 -9.01 -21.65
CA GLU A 86 -15.44 -9.01 -22.45
C GLU A 86 -16.65 -9.42 -21.62
N THR A 87 -16.50 -10.43 -20.76
CA THR A 87 -17.59 -11.00 -19.95
C THR A 87 -17.99 -10.09 -18.79
N ASN A 88 -17.02 -9.45 -18.12
CA ASN A 88 -17.27 -8.80 -16.84
C ASN A 88 -17.11 -7.28 -16.87
N GLY A 89 -16.75 -6.69 -18.01
CA GLY A 89 -16.47 -5.26 -18.12
C GLY A 89 -15.27 -4.81 -17.29
N THR A 90 -15.27 -3.55 -16.88
CA THR A 90 -14.13 -2.95 -16.15
C THR A 90 -14.26 -3.15 -14.64
N ARG A 91 -13.26 -3.77 -14.04
CA ARG A 91 -13.15 -4.03 -12.58
C ARG A 91 -11.86 -3.47 -12.03
N LYS A 92 -11.95 -2.94 -10.81
CA LYS A 92 -10.80 -2.44 -10.06
C LYS A 92 -9.98 -3.61 -9.51
N THR A 93 -8.67 -3.60 -9.74
CA THR A 93 -7.72 -4.63 -9.28
C THR A 93 -6.76 -4.13 -8.23
N ASN A 94 -6.42 -2.84 -8.26
CA ASN A 94 -5.53 -2.20 -7.29
C ASN A 94 -6.06 -0.80 -6.93
N ASP A 95 -5.88 -0.39 -5.67
CA ASP A 95 -6.29 0.94 -5.23
C ASP A 95 -5.66 1.22 -3.86
N LYS A 96 -4.74 2.15 -3.79
CA LYS A 96 -3.99 2.44 -2.57
C LYS A 96 -3.56 3.90 -2.51
N ILE A 97 -3.79 4.51 -1.37
CA ILE A 97 -3.15 5.74 -0.90
C ILE A 97 -2.50 5.40 0.42
N TYR A 98 -1.19 5.55 0.53
CA TYR A 98 -0.44 5.30 1.75
C TYR A 98 0.52 6.45 2.00
N LEU A 99 0.47 6.99 3.21
CA LEU A 99 1.35 8.04 3.71
C LEU A 99 1.96 7.58 5.02
N ASN A 100 3.27 7.71 5.16
CA ASN A 100 3.97 7.49 6.42
C ASN A 100 4.92 8.65 6.67
N SER A 101 4.92 9.17 7.88
CA SER A 101 5.86 10.19 8.34
C SER A 101 6.39 9.78 9.72
N MET A 102 7.70 9.68 9.84
CA MET A 102 8.38 9.29 11.08
C MET A 102 9.50 10.29 11.39
N TYR A 103 9.39 10.96 12.49
CA TYR A 103 10.46 11.77 13.06
C TYR A 103 11.21 10.99 14.13
N GLY A 104 12.55 11.04 14.10
CA GLY A 104 13.42 10.35 15.03
C GLY A 104 14.52 11.26 15.60
N TYR A 105 14.84 11.09 16.87
CA TYR A 105 15.98 11.69 17.53
C TYR A 105 16.95 10.61 17.98
N ARG A 106 18.20 10.66 17.50
CA ARG A 106 19.23 9.66 17.79
C ARG A 106 19.71 9.74 19.23
N ILE A 107 19.54 8.65 19.98
CA ILE A 107 19.96 8.51 21.39
C ILE A 107 21.23 7.69 21.54
N ALA A 108 21.49 6.75 20.62
CA ALA A 108 22.71 5.96 20.56
C ALA A 108 23.03 5.61 19.09
N GLU A 109 24.14 4.93 18.84
CA GLU A 109 24.45 4.39 17.52
C GLU A 109 23.33 3.42 17.10
N HIS A 110 22.72 3.67 15.94
CA HIS A 110 21.60 2.90 15.40
C HIS A 110 20.26 2.99 16.14
N TRP A 111 20.15 3.75 17.26
CA TRP A 111 18.93 3.84 18.06
C TRP A 111 18.34 5.26 18.04
N TYR A 112 17.04 5.33 17.79
CA TYR A 112 16.28 6.58 17.74
C TYR A 112 15.03 6.48 18.62
N VAL A 113 14.73 7.52 19.39
CA VAL A 113 13.37 7.75 19.90
C VAL A 113 12.59 8.36 18.76
N THR A 114 11.42 7.82 18.43
CA THR A 114 10.65 8.19 17.26
C THR A 114 9.22 8.54 17.59
N ALA A 115 8.59 9.33 16.73
CA ALA A 115 7.15 9.50 16.65
C ALA A 115 6.75 9.28 15.18
N ALA A 116 5.76 8.45 14.95
CA ALA A 116 5.31 8.09 13.62
C ALA A 116 3.81 8.33 13.44
N VAL A 117 3.43 8.74 12.24
CA VAL A 117 2.05 8.83 11.78
C VAL A 117 1.96 8.04 10.47
N ASN A 118 0.97 7.19 10.38
CA ASN A 118 0.67 6.41 9.19
C ASN A 118 -0.78 6.63 8.79
N PHE A 119 -1.03 6.88 7.51
CA PHE A 119 -2.37 7.03 6.95
C PHE A 119 -2.51 6.15 5.71
N GLN A 120 -3.61 5.41 5.62
CA GLN A 120 -3.90 4.59 4.47
C GLN A 120 -5.39 4.68 4.11
N THR A 121 -5.69 4.81 2.82
CA THR A 121 -7.04 4.72 2.25
C THR A 121 -6.97 4.30 0.78
N GLN A 122 -8.02 4.52 0.03
CA GLN A 122 -8.17 4.21 -1.39
C GLN A 122 -8.86 5.35 -2.14
N PHE A 123 -8.77 5.39 -3.47
CA PHE A 123 -9.34 6.44 -4.31
C PHE A 123 -10.83 6.22 -4.62
N ALA A 124 -11.19 4.99 -5.02
CA ALA A 124 -12.44 4.70 -5.69
C ALA A 124 -13.27 3.63 -4.96
N LYS A 125 -14.53 3.52 -5.32
CA LYS A 125 -15.40 2.44 -4.84
C LYS A 125 -14.81 1.07 -5.18
N GLY A 126 -14.89 0.16 -4.23
CA GLY A 126 -14.59 -1.26 -4.40
C GLY A 126 -15.86 -2.08 -4.29
N TYR A 127 -15.93 -3.18 -5.01
CA TYR A 127 -17.10 -4.06 -5.07
C TYR A 127 -16.70 -5.51 -4.78
N ASN A 128 -17.62 -6.28 -4.21
CA ASN A 128 -17.49 -7.72 -4.20
C ASN A 128 -18.15 -8.28 -5.47
N TYR A 129 -17.39 -8.32 -6.55
CA TYR A 129 -17.87 -8.74 -7.87
C TYR A 129 -18.38 -10.19 -7.94
N SER A 130 -18.10 -11.01 -6.92
CA SER A 130 -18.67 -12.35 -6.80
C SER A 130 -20.12 -12.34 -6.33
N VAL A 131 -20.57 -11.22 -5.73
CA VAL A 131 -21.90 -11.09 -5.13
C VAL A 131 -22.73 -10.05 -5.89
N SER A 132 -22.18 -8.87 -6.12
CA SER A 132 -22.87 -7.76 -6.80
C SER A 132 -21.86 -6.67 -7.21
N ASP A 133 -22.09 -6.06 -8.34
CA ASP A 133 -21.40 -4.86 -8.84
C ASP A 133 -22.18 -3.56 -8.56
N GLU A 134 -23.39 -3.64 -8.00
CA GLU A 134 -24.19 -2.48 -7.63
C GLU A 134 -23.83 -1.94 -6.24
N ASN A 135 -23.58 -2.83 -5.27
CA ASN A 135 -23.32 -2.50 -3.89
C ASN A 135 -21.82 -2.42 -3.58
N PHE A 136 -21.31 -1.22 -3.42
CA PHE A 136 -19.91 -1.05 -3.04
C PHE A 136 -19.66 -1.51 -1.60
N ILE A 137 -18.49 -2.13 -1.39
CA ILE A 137 -18.02 -2.60 -0.09
C ILE A 137 -16.92 -1.69 0.49
N SER A 138 -16.41 -0.76 -0.28
CA SER A 138 -15.40 0.22 0.14
C SER A 138 -15.40 1.45 -0.79
N ARG A 139 -14.88 2.59 -0.32
CA ARG A 139 -14.69 3.82 -1.09
C ARG A 139 -13.64 4.71 -0.42
N PHE A 140 -13.34 5.88 -1.02
CA PHE A 140 -12.47 6.87 -0.39
C PHE A 140 -12.92 7.18 1.04
N MET A 141 -12.00 7.15 2.01
CA MET A 141 -12.24 7.33 3.44
C MET A 141 -13.22 6.31 4.07
N ALA A 142 -13.48 5.18 3.40
CA ALA A 142 -14.31 4.11 3.93
C ALA A 142 -13.83 2.75 3.37
N PRO A 143 -12.77 2.13 3.99
CA PRO A 143 -12.08 2.59 5.20
C PRO A 143 -10.96 3.59 4.94
N ALA A 144 -10.64 4.39 5.95
CA ALA A 144 -9.34 5.00 6.10
C ALA A 144 -8.74 4.61 7.45
N TYR A 145 -7.47 4.27 7.47
CA TYR A 145 -6.73 3.91 8.67
C TYR A 145 -5.73 5.01 8.99
N LEU A 146 -5.74 5.48 10.22
CA LEU A 146 -4.79 6.43 10.75
C LEU A 146 -4.18 5.85 12.01
N SER A 147 -2.86 5.72 12.07
CA SER A 147 -2.17 5.34 13.30
C SER A 147 -1.12 6.38 13.66
N ALA A 148 -0.98 6.62 14.97
CA ALA A 148 0.03 7.54 15.49
C ALA A 148 0.54 7.05 16.85
N GLY A 149 1.84 7.18 17.09
CA GLY A 149 2.41 6.81 18.38
C GLY A 149 3.90 7.12 18.49
N PRO A 150 4.38 7.27 19.74
CA PRO A 150 5.80 7.29 20.03
C PRO A 150 6.38 5.88 19.96
N GLY A 151 7.68 5.79 19.67
CA GLY A 151 8.35 4.50 19.59
C GLY A 151 9.87 4.60 19.72
N VAL A 152 10.50 3.46 19.59
CA VAL A 152 11.96 3.32 19.48
C VAL A 152 12.25 2.61 18.16
N THR A 153 13.15 3.20 17.39
CA THR A 153 13.56 2.66 16.10
C THR A 153 15.02 2.24 16.15
N TRP A 154 15.29 1.04 15.68
CA TRP A 154 16.62 0.45 15.54
C TRP A 154 16.97 0.25 14.07
N THR A 155 18.10 0.83 13.63
CA THR A 155 18.57 0.79 12.23
C THR A 155 20.00 0.22 12.18
N PRO A 156 20.19 -1.10 12.42
CA PRO A 156 21.54 -1.69 12.49
C PRO A 156 22.27 -1.69 11.16
N LYS A 157 21.52 -1.63 10.07
CA LYS A 157 22.02 -1.61 8.70
C LYS A 157 21.19 -0.64 7.84
N PRO A 158 21.78 -0.07 6.77
CA PRO A 158 21.05 0.86 5.89
C PRO A 158 19.82 0.25 5.22
N TRP A 159 19.77 -1.07 5.10
CA TRP A 159 18.71 -1.82 4.43
C TRP A 159 17.64 -2.37 5.39
N PHE A 160 17.81 -2.22 6.73
CA PHE A 160 16.89 -2.78 7.72
C PHE A 160 16.53 -1.78 8.81
N THR A 161 15.24 -1.72 9.13
CA THR A 161 14.69 -0.88 10.21
C THR A 161 13.67 -1.68 11.01
N ALA A 162 13.78 -1.61 12.34
CA ALA A 162 12.79 -2.15 13.27
C ALA A 162 12.27 -1.02 14.17
N THR A 163 10.96 -0.82 14.21
CA THR A 163 10.30 0.19 15.04
C THR A 163 9.31 -0.46 15.99
N LEU A 164 9.53 -0.29 17.29
CA LEU A 164 8.58 -0.70 18.32
C LEU A 164 7.89 0.55 18.88
N SER A 165 6.57 0.61 18.77
CA SER A 165 5.72 1.68 19.28
C SER A 165 4.75 1.09 20.32
N PRO A 166 5.09 1.14 21.61
CA PRO A 166 4.30 0.46 22.65
C PRO A 166 3.01 1.19 23.00
N ALA A 167 2.82 2.41 22.51
CA ALA A 167 1.67 3.26 22.77
C ALA A 167 1.18 3.88 21.46
N THR A 168 0.53 3.06 20.62
CA THR A 168 0.01 3.46 19.32
C THR A 168 -1.52 3.61 19.40
N TRP A 169 -2.00 4.77 19.02
CA TRP A 169 -3.41 4.97 18.71
C TRP A 169 -3.66 4.58 17.25
N ARG A 170 -4.72 3.83 16.99
CA ARG A 170 -5.20 3.45 15.66
C ARG A 170 -6.68 3.84 15.52
N GLY A 171 -7.01 4.60 14.49
CA GLY A 171 -8.38 4.98 14.13
C GLY A 171 -8.75 4.37 12.78
N THR A 172 -9.85 3.62 12.74
CA THR A 172 -10.48 3.16 11.49
C THR A 172 -11.69 4.04 11.20
N PHE A 173 -11.60 4.82 10.13
CA PHE A 173 -12.65 5.75 9.70
C PHE A 173 -13.49 5.11 8.59
N VAL A 174 -14.81 5.22 8.71
CA VAL A 174 -15.76 4.74 7.70
C VAL A 174 -16.70 5.90 7.35
N MET A 175 -16.23 6.82 6.47
CA MET A 175 -16.93 8.04 6.06
C MET A 175 -17.99 7.75 4.98
N SER A 176 -18.87 6.80 5.29
CA SER A 176 -20.01 6.40 4.46
C SER A 176 -21.09 5.85 5.37
N ASP A 177 -22.25 6.53 5.41
CA ASP A 177 -23.41 6.10 6.21
C ASP A 177 -23.81 4.67 5.84
N TYR A 178 -23.90 4.37 4.54
CA TYR A 178 -24.23 3.03 4.03
C TYR A 178 -23.32 1.92 4.57
N LEU A 179 -22.01 2.14 4.68
CA LEU A 179 -21.08 1.15 5.21
C LEU A 179 -21.05 1.17 6.74
N SER A 180 -21.18 2.36 7.34
CA SER A 180 -21.25 2.53 8.78
C SER A 180 -22.48 1.82 9.38
N ASP A 181 -23.65 1.99 8.78
CA ASP A 181 -24.88 1.34 9.23
C ASP A 181 -24.81 -0.19 9.19
N LYS A 182 -23.97 -0.73 8.29
CA LYS A 182 -23.67 -2.16 8.20
C LYS A 182 -22.61 -2.65 9.18
N GLY A 183 -21.99 -1.75 9.96
CA GLY A 183 -20.86 -2.08 10.83
C GLY A 183 -19.61 -2.53 10.05
N ALA A 184 -19.44 -2.05 8.82
CA ALA A 184 -18.29 -2.40 8.00
C ALA A 184 -16.98 -1.98 8.68
N PHE A 185 -15.90 -2.77 8.47
CA PHE A 185 -14.56 -2.52 9.02
C PHE A 185 -14.50 -2.40 10.56
N GLY A 186 -15.42 -3.09 11.26
CA GLY A 186 -15.43 -3.16 12.71
C GLY A 186 -16.06 -1.97 13.44
N VAL A 187 -16.53 -0.93 12.73
CA VAL A 187 -17.23 0.18 13.41
C VAL A 187 -18.58 -0.28 13.95
N THR A 188 -19.00 0.28 15.07
CA THR A 188 -20.37 0.10 15.55
C THR A 188 -21.35 0.66 14.53
N PRO A 189 -22.46 -0.05 14.18
CA PRO A 189 -23.45 0.46 13.24
C PRO A 189 -23.89 1.90 13.55
N GLY A 190 -23.85 2.77 12.53
CA GLY A 190 -24.11 4.21 12.65
C GLY A 190 -22.95 5.03 13.21
N LYS A 191 -21.79 4.42 13.52
CA LYS A 191 -20.57 5.15 13.93
C LYS A 191 -19.54 5.15 12.80
N HIS A 192 -18.80 6.26 12.69
CA HIS A 192 -17.82 6.46 11.63
C HIS A 192 -16.37 6.24 12.07
N LEU A 193 -16.14 5.92 13.34
CA LEU A 193 -14.81 5.72 13.91
C LEU A 193 -14.80 4.53 14.85
N LEU A 194 -13.88 3.61 14.59
CA LEU A 194 -13.37 2.65 15.56
C LEU A 194 -12.03 3.17 16.07
N SER A 195 -11.92 3.32 17.38
CA SER A 195 -10.71 3.81 18.05
C SER A 195 -10.08 2.70 18.87
N GLU A 196 -8.81 2.44 18.64
CA GLU A 196 -8.04 1.40 19.29
C GLU A 196 -6.77 1.99 19.88
N PHE A 197 -6.24 1.36 20.90
CA PHE A 197 -4.97 1.72 21.51
C PHE A 197 -4.18 0.46 21.82
N GLY A 198 -2.92 0.42 21.38
CA GLY A 198 -2.16 -0.82 21.48
C GLY A 198 -0.67 -0.66 21.23
N GLY A 199 0.00 -1.80 21.07
CA GLY A 199 1.40 -1.90 20.67
C GLY A 199 1.54 -2.21 19.20
N ASN A 200 2.49 -1.55 18.52
CA ASN A 200 2.82 -1.78 17.13
C ASN A 200 4.32 -2.14 17.01
N LEU A 201 4.61 -3.19 16.26
CA LEU A 201 5.95 -3.55 15.82
C LEU A 201 5.99 -3.52 14.30
N LYS A 202 6.86 -2.67 13.73
CA LYS A 202 7.07 -2.56 12.29
C LYS A 202 8.51 -2.93 11.95
N LEU A 203 8.67 -3.88 11.02
CA LEU A 203 9.95 -4.31 10.47
C LEU A 203 9.95 -3.98 8.98
N GLU A 204 10.98 -3.27 8.51
CA GLU A 204 11.14 -2.89 7.10
C GLU A 204 12.53 -3.28 6.62
N ALA A 205 12.60 -3.86 5.44
CA ALA A 205 13.85 -4.18 4.77
C ALA A 205 13.78 -3.85 3.29
N THR A 206 14.86 -3.24 2.75
CA THR A 206 15.03 -3.01 1.32
C THR A 206 16.43 -3.52 0.96
N TYR A 207 16.49 -4.64 0.23
CA TYR A 207 17.76 -5.31 -0.03
C TYR A 207 17.90 -5.71 -1.50
N GLU A 208 18.98 -5.29 -2.13
CA GLU A 208 19.38 -5.78 -3.44
C GLU A 208 20.19 -7.08 -3.27
N PHE A 209 19.52 -8.22 -3.50
CA PHE A 209 20.13 -9.54 -3.26
C PHE A 209 20.84 -10.10 -4.50
N LEU A 210 20.52 -9.58 -5.68
CA LEU A 210 21.22 -9.82 -6.93
C LEU A 210 21.27 -8.50 -7.74
N PRO A 211 22.23 -8.30 -8.64
CA PRO A 211 22.25 -7.14 -9.51
C PRO A 211 20.90 -6.93 -10.21
N ASN A 212 20.35 -5.73 -10.08
CA ASN A 212 19.04 -5.35 -10.62
C ASN A 212 17.82 -6.06 -9.99
N MET A 213 17.99 -6.79 -8.90
CA MET A 213 16.88 -7.47 -8.20
C MET A 213 16.81 -6.98 -6.75
N THR A 214 15.79 -6.21 -6.44
CA THR A 214 15.57 -5.62 -5.12
C THR A 214 14.31 -6.19 -4.50
N VAL A 215 14.41 -6.62 -3.25
CA VAL A 215 13.26 -6.96 -2.41
C VAL A 215 13.03 -5.83 -1.41
N TYR A 216 11.80 -5.36 -1.34
CA TYR A 216 11.27 -4.56 -0.23
C TYR A 216 10.28 -5.41 0.54
N SER A 217 10.39 -5.44 1.86
CA SER A 217 9.45 -6.15 2.73
C SER A 217 9.12 -5.31 3.94
N ARG A 218 7.84 -5.23 4.29
CA ARG A 218 7.32 -4.53 5.47
C ARG A 218 6.35 -5.43 6.20
N LEU A 219 6.73 -5.84 7.42
CA LEU A 219 5.87 -6.57 8.35
C LEU A 219 5.43 -5.62 9.46
N GLU A 220 4.14 -5.53 9.69
CA GLU A 220 3.53 -4.74 10.74
C GLU A 220 2.64 -5.65 11.61
N LEU A 221 2.91 -5.63 12.91
CA LEU A 221 2.16 -6.38 13.92
C LEU A 221 1.51 -5.38 14.87
N PHE A 222 0.21 -5.49 15.09
CA PHE A 222 -0.52 -4.65 16.04
C PHE A 222 -1.32 -5.49 17.03
N SER A 223 -1.23 -5.14 18.31
CA SER A 223 -2.03 -5.76 19.37
C SER A 223 -2.85 -4.67 20.07
N ASN A 224 -4.17 -4.80 20.03
CA ASN A 224 -5.09 -3.88 20.70
C ASN A 224 -5.16 -4.20 22.21
N TYR A 225 -4.71 -3.29 23.06
CA TYR A 225 -4.70 -3.47 24.51
C TYR A 225 -6.11 -3.39 25.13
N LEU A 226 -7.04 -2.75 24.43
CA LEU A 226 -8.39 -2.49 24.91
C LEU A 226 -9.37 -3.62 24.57
N ASP A 227 -9.06 -4.42 23.54
CA ASP A 227 -9.86 -5.58 23.15
C ASP A 227 -8.97 -6.73 22.70
N LYS A 228 -9.10 -7.88 23.36
CA LYS A 228 -8.38 -9.15 23.06
C LYS A 228 -6.87 -8.97 22.78
N PRO A 229 -6.05 -8.49 23.72
CA PRO A 229 -4.65 -8.15 23.49
C PRO A 229 -3.77 -9.35 23.07
N LYS A 230 -4.26 -10.57 23.16
CA LYS A 230 -3.57 -11.78 22.64
C LYS A 230 -3.75 -11.96 21.14
N ASN A 231 -4.74 -11.30 20.53
CA ASN A 231 -4.94 -11.32 19.10
C ASN A 231 -4.01 -10.27 18.49
N VAL A 232 -3.23 -10.69 17.53
CA VAL A 232 -2.28 -9.83 16.83
C VAL A 232 -2.70 -9.70 15.38
N ASP A 233 -2.98 -8.47 14.97
CA ASP A 233 -3.19 -8.15 13.56
C ASP A 233 -1.84 -8.18 12.85
N VAL A 234 -1.81 -8.81 11.69
CA VAL A 234 -0.62 -8.95 10.87
C VAL A 234 -0.88 -8.32 9.50
N ARG A 235 0.01 -7.41 9.10
CA ARG A 235 0.07 -6.91 7.74
C ARG A 235 1.48 -7.12 7.20
N TRP A 236 1.58 -7.82 6.09
CA TRP A 236 2.86 -8.10 5.48
C TRP A 236 2.82 -7.77 3.98
N ASP A 237 3.54 -6.74 3.61
CA ASP A 237 3.73 -6.30 2.23
C ASP A 237 5.13 -6.69 1.77
N THR A 238 5.24 -7.35 0.62
CA THR A 238 6.53 -7.68 -0.01
C THR A 238 6.47 -7.31 -1.48
N GLN A 239 7.48 -6.61 -1.96
CA GLN A 239 7.66 -6.26 -3.36
C GLN A 239 9.02 -6.75 -3.84
N LEU A 240 9.02 -7.60 -4.84
CA LEU A 240 10.22 -7.96 -5.61
C LEU A 240 10.22 -7.15 -6.89
N THR A 241 11.29 -6.39 -7.13
CA THR A 241 11.49 -5.62 -8.36
C THR A 241 12.69 -6.17 -9.11
N MET A 242 12.51 -6.48 -10.39
CA MET A 242 13.53 -7.01 -11.30
C MET A 242 13.70 -6.03 -12.47
N LYS A 243 14.79 -5.28 -12.50
CA LYS A 243 15.09 -4.32 -13.57
C LYS A 243 15.71 -5.06 -14.75
N ILE A 244 15.00 -5.14 -15.88
CA ILE A 244 15.45 -5.74 -17.12
C ILE A 244 16.42 -4.78 -17.83
N ASN A 245 16.06 -3.49 -17.83
CA ASN A 245 16.91 -2.40 -18.29
C ASN A 245 16.50 -1.09 -17.56
N LYS A 246 17.01 0.06 -17.99
CA LYS A 246 16.72 1.37 -17.36
C LYS A 246 15.26 1.83 -17.46
N TRP A 247 14.44 1.20 -18.31
CA TRP A 247 13.06 1.58 -18.57
C TRP A 247 12.06 0.47 -18.29
N PHE A 248 12.51 -0.80 -18.35
CA PHE A 248 11.63 -1.95 -18.32
C PHE A 248 11.95 -2.83 -17.12
N SER A 249 10.92 -3.20 -16.36
CA SER A 249 11.03 -4.01 -15.15
C SER A 249 9.88 -5.00 -15.04
N ALA A 250 10.12 -6.07 -14.30
CA ALA A 250 9.08 -6.93 -13.75
C ALA A 250 8.98 -6.70 -12.25
N SER A 251 7.78 -6.80 -11.70
CA SER A 251 7.52 -6.68 -10.26
C SER A 251 6.55 -7.74 -9.79
N LEU A 252 6.82 -8.32 -8.62
CA LEU A 252 5.90 -9.19 -7.91
C LEU A 252 5.57 -8.53 -6.57
N ASN A 253 4.28 -8.23 -6.36
CA ASN A 253 3.80 -7.63 -5.13
C ASN A 253 2.92 -8.66 -4.40
N LEU A 254 3.27 -8.95 -3.15
CA LEU A 254 2.55 -9.83 -2.25
C LEU A 254 2.03 -9.02 -1.08
N ASN A 255 0.72 -9.11 -0.81
CA ASN A 255 0.10 -8.47 0.33
C ASN A 255 -0.64 -9.53 1.15
N MET A 256 -0.33 -9.62 2.42
CA MET A 256 -0.97 -10.51 3.38
C MET A 256 -1.55 -9.68 4.52
N ILE A 257 -2.82 -9.93 4.86
CA ILE A 257 -3.51 -9.28 5.97
C ILE A 257 -4.22 -10.36 6.79
N TYR A 258 -3.93 -10.40 8.07
CA TYR A 258 -4.71 -11.13 9.06
C TYR A 258 -5.17 -10.13 10.13
N ASP A 259 -6.47 -10.06 10.32
CA ASP A 259 -7.12 -9.17 11.27
C ASP A 259 -8.26 -9.95 11.93
N ASP A 260 -8.19 -10.12 13.25
CA ASP A 260 -9.19 -10.91 13.98
C ASP A 260 -10.58 -10.24 14.00
N ASP A 261 -10.63 -8.94 13.79
CA ASP A 261 -11.89 -8.19 13.76
C ASP A 261 -12.57 -8.26 12.39
N THR A 262 -11.81 -8.58 11.33
CA THR A 262 -12.36 -8.80 9.99
C THR A 262 -12.81 -10.25 9.81
N LYS A 263 -14.13 -10.47 9.91
CA LYS A 263 -14.71 -11.82 9.82
C LYS A 263 -15.26 -12.10 8.43
N PHE A 264 -15.04 -13.34 7.98
CA PHE A 264 -15.61 -13.91 6.77
C PHE A 264 -16.62 -14.98 7.13
N GLU A 265 -17.79 -14.95 6.48
CA GLU A 265 -18.84 -15.95 6.68
C GLU A 265 -18.48 -17.26 5.98
N ARG A 266 -18.65 -18.38 6.67
CA ARG A 266 -18.54 -19.73 6.11
C ARG A 266 -19.87 -20.20 5.57
N GLU A 267 -19.87 -21.29 4.80
CA GLU A 267 -21.08 -21.95 4.30
C GLU A 267 -22.05 -22.38 5.39
N ASP A 268 -21.55 -22.67 6.59
CA ASP A 268 -22.33 -23.04 7.78
C ASP A 268 -22.89 -21.82 8.56
N GLY A 269 -22.70 -20.58 8.02
CA GLY A 269 -23.13 -19.33 8.67
C GLY A 269 -22.19 -18.84 9.79
N THR A 270 -21.15 -19.58 10.14
CA THR A 270 -20.17 -19.12 11.15
C THR A 270 -19.24 -18.06 10.59
N LYS A 271 -18.86 -17.08 11.42
CA LYS A 271 -17.94 -15.99 11.03
C LYS A 271 -16.57 -16.21 11.65
N VAL A 272 -15.53 -16.27 10.81
CA VAL A 272 -14.15 -16.53 11.23
C VAL A 272 -13.19 -15.53 10.59
N ALA A 273 -12.11 -15.18 11.30
CA ALA A 273 -11.00 -14.47 10.72
C ALA A 273 -10.25 -15.38 9.73
N ARG A 274 -9.81 -14.83 8.62
CA ARG A 274 -9.02 -15.54 7.60
C ARG A 274 -7.86 -14.69 7.13
N LEU A 275 -6.77 -15.34 6.77
CA LEU A 275 -5.69 -14.70 6.04
C LEU A 275 -6.20 -14.21 4.68
N GLN A 276 -6.07 -12.92 4.44
CA GLN A 276 -6.32 -12.30 3.15
C GLN A 276 -4.99 -12.24 2.39
N PHE A 277 -4.99 -12.71 1.17
CA PHE A 277 -3.81 -12.75 0.32
C PHE A 277 -4.10 -12.11 -1.04
N LYS A 278 -3.21 -11.23 -1.47
CA LYS A 278 -3.25 -10.60 -2.79
C LYS A 278 -1.87 -10.69 -3.42
N GLU A 279 -1.83 -11.18 -4.65
CA GLU A 279 -0.64 -11.24 -5.48
C GLU A 279 -0.86 -10.42 -6.75
N VAL A 280 0.14 -9.63 -7.13
CA VAL A 280 0.14 -8.88 -8.40
C VAL A 280 1.52 -9.04 -9.05
N LEU A 281 1.55 -9.77 -10.15
CA LEU A 281 2.70 -9.85 -11.05
C LEU A 281 2.50 -8.83 -12.18
N GLY A 282 3.44 -7.93 -12.35
CA GLY A 282 3.41 -6.90 -13.36
C GLY A 282 4.70 -6.85 -14.17
N VAL A 283 4.57 -6.57 -15.46
CA VAL A 283 5.70 -6.26 -16.35
C VAL A 283 5.38 -4.95 -17.05
N GLY A 284 6.32 -4.00 -17.05
CA GLY A 284 6.03 -2.70 -17.60
C GLY A 284 7.18 -1.70 -17.51
N PHE A 285 6.84 -0.45 -17.72
CA PHE A 285 7.79 0.65 -17.65
C PHE A 285 7.92 1.16 -16.22
N MET A 286 9.15 1.39 -15.79
CA MET A 286 9.47 2.01 -14.50
C MET A 286 10.56 3.07 -14.69
N VAL A 287 10.32 4.24 -14.12
CA VAL A 287 11.28 5.34 -14.05
C VAL A 287 11.60 5.62 -12.58
N THR A 288 12.88 5.67 -12.24
CA THR A 288 13.36 6.09 -10.90
C THR A 288 14.01 7.47 -10.99
N PHE A 289 13.79 8.33 -10.03
CA PHE A 289 14.29 9.72 -10.00
C PHE A 289 14.61 10.19 -8.57
#